data_8b7201bdfe7f0ba28ce51a9a74866202
#
_entry.id   8b7201bdfe7f0ba28ce51a9a74866202
#
_cell.length_a   1.000
_cell.length_b   1.000
_cell.length_c   1.000
_cell.angle_alpha   90.00
_cell.angle_beta   90.00
_cell.angle_gamma   90.00
#
_symmetry.space_group_name_H-M   'P 1'
#
loop_
_entity.id
_entity.type
_entity.pdbx_description
1 polymer ?
#
loop_
_entity_poly.entity_id
_entity_poly.type
_entity_poly.pdbx_seq_one_letter_code
_entity_poly.pdbx_strand_id
1 'polypeptide(L)'
;GIDTWGVDFGLLGKDGELLGAPYHYRDKRTDGMMEQAQKLMPRREIFRHSGVSFEFFNTLNQLLAMKLASSAALEGAQELLFIPDLFAYFLTGNKGTEFCEATTSQMIDPETGDWSEDIIKAMGFPRRIFGRIEQPGTLRGMLLPSVCKECGLEPTPVYVVASHDTNAASAAVPAQGENWAFLSSGTWSLLGIEVDKPVVNDVTYERNFSNEGAIGGRYDLLSNIMGLWIIQQL
;
A
#
# COMPACT_ATOMS: atom_id res chain seq x y z
N GLY A 1 -2.94 15.14 7.90
CA GLY A 1 -2.65 13.82 7.35
C GLY A 1 -3.78 13.37 6.44
N ILE A 2 -3.51 12.34 5.65
CA ILE A 2 -4.45 11.74 4.70
C ILE A 2 -4.32 10.23 4.83
N ASP A 3 -5.44 9.54 4.99
CA ASP A 3 -5.53 8.09 4.93
C ASP A 3 -6.64 7.66 3.95
N THR A 4 -6.46 6.53 3.32
CA THR A 4 -7.38 5.94 2.36
C THR A 4 -7.35 4.41 2.46
N TRP A 5 -8.07 3.73 1.56
CA TRP A 5 -7.91 2.29 1.36
C TRP A 5 -6.56 1.98 0.70
N GLY A 6 -6.06 0.79 0.93
CA GLY A 6 -4.78 0.30 0.42
C GLY A 6 -4.76 -0.04 -1.07
N VAL A 7 -3.61 -0.43 -1.57
CA VAL A 7 -3.26 -1.07 -2.84
C VAL A 7 -3.42 -0.25 -4.12
N ASP A 8 -4.27 0.76 -4.16
CA ASP A 8 -4.51 1.56 -5.38
C ASP A 8 -3.51 2.70 -5.52
N PHE A 9 -3.16 3.02 -6.75
CA PHE A 9 -2.07 3.97 -7.05
C PHE A 9 -2.33 4.76 -8.33
N GLY A 10 -1.68 5.92 -8.43
CA GLY A 10 -1.50 6.67 -9.66
C GLY A 10 -0.06 6.62 -10.14
N LEU A 11 0.14 6.79 -11.44
CA LEU A 11 1.46 6.88 -12.07
C LEU A 11 1.71 8.32 -12.52
N LEU A 12 2.86 8.86 -12.16
CA LEU A 12 3.28 10.19 -12.58
C LEU A 12 4.33 10.10 -13.69
N GLY A 13 4.19 10.99 -14.66
CA GLY A 13 5.15 11.18 -15.74
C GLY A 13 6.34 12.05 -15.33
N LYS A 14 7.15 12.40 -16.32
CA LYS A 14 8.41 13.12 -16.13
C LYS A 14 8.22 14.51 -15.51
N ASP A 15 7.16 15.19 -15.88
CA ASP A 15 6.87 16.55 -15.43
C ASP A 15 5.93 16.57 -14.20
N GLY A 16 5.67 15.38 -13.60
CA GLY A 16 4.82 15.22 -12.45
C GLY A 16 3.33 15.14 -12.78
N GLU A 17 2.98 15.05 -14.05
CA GLU A 17 1.61 14.88 -14.53
C GLU A 17 1.09 13.46 -14.24
N LEU A 18 -0.19 13.33 -13.94
CA LEU A 18 -0.85 12.05 -13.75
C LEU A 18 -1.08 11.36 -15.11
N LEU A 19 -0.53 10.17 -15.29
CA LEU A 19 -0.63 9.38 -16.52
C LEU A 19 -1.94 8.55 -16.57
N GLY A 20 -3.05 9.25 -16.61
CA GLY A 20 -4.39 8.65 -16.59
C GLY A 20 -4.98 8.51 -15.20
N ALA A 21 -6.27 8.19 -15.14
CA ALA A 21 -6.95 7.97 -13.86
C ALA A 21 -6.48 6.68 -13.18
N PRO A 22 -6.30 6.68 -11.84
CA PRO A 22 -6.09 5.45 -11.07
C PRO A 22 -7.22 4.44 -11.30
N TYR A 23 -6.88 3.18 -11.33
CA TYR A 23 -7.86 2.10 -11.37
C TYR A 23 -8.27 1.72 -9.95
N HIS A 24 -9.50 1.29 -9.81
CA HIS A 24 -10.00 0.73 -8.57
C HIS A 24 -9.58 -0.74 -8.43
N TYR A 25 -9.23 -1.19 -7.23
CA TYR A 25 -8.72 -2.55 -6.96
C TYR A 25 -9.70 -3.67 -7.33
N ARG A 26 -11.00 -3.38 -7.49
CA ARG A 26 -12.01 -4.35 -7.96
C ARG A 26 -12.12 -4.42 -9.48
N ASP A 27 -11.27 -3.73 -10.22
CA ASP A 27 -11.21 -3.84 -11.67
C ASP A 27 -10.80 -5.26 -12.08
N LYS A 28 -11.47 -5.80 -13.10
CA LYS A 28 -11.25 -7.17 -13.58
C LYS A 28 -9.89 -7.37 -14.26
N ARG A 29 -9.11 -6.30 -14.47
CA ARG A 29 -7.77 -6.41 -15.08
C ARG A 29 -6.82 -7.33 -14.30
N THR A 30 -7.07 -7.55 -13.00
CA THR A 30 -6.28 -8.44 -12.15
C THR A 30 -6.73 -9.90 -12.19
N ASP A 31 -7.79 -10.23 -12.93
CA ASP A 31 -8.25 -11.62 -13.06
C ASP A 31 -7.13 -12.49 -13.66
N GLY A 32 -6.74 -13.56 -12.95
CA GLY A 32 -5.68 -14.48 -13.36
C GLY A 32 -4.25 -13.96 -13.15
N MET A 33 -4.05 -12.76 -12.59
CA MET A 33 -2.70 -12.20 -12.42
C MET A 33 -1.90 -12.88 -11.31
N MET A 34 -2.54 -13.41 -10.28
CA MET A 34 -1.84 -14.19 -9.25
C MET A 34 -1.14 -15.43 -9.85
N GLU A 35 -1.82 -16.14 -10.75
CA GLU A 35 -1.25 -17.29 -11.45
C GLU A 35 -0.12 -16.87 -12.40
N GLN A 36 -0.21 -15.71 -13.03
CA GLN A 36 0.86 -15.18 -13.86
C GLN A 36 2.08 -14.79 -13.00
N ALA A 37 1.87 -14.12 -11.87
CA ALA A 37 2.94 -13.79 -10.94
C ALA A 37 3.67 -15.03 -10.42
N GLN A 38 2.93 -16.11 -10.10
CA GLN A 38 3.49 -17.37 -9.62
C GLN A 38 4.29 -18.13 -10.69
N LYS A 39 4.08 -17.86 -11.98
CA LYS A 39 4.95 -18.38 -13.05
C LYS A 39 6.30 -17.66 -13.12
N LEU A 40 6.35 -16.40 -12.67
CA LEU A 40 7.58 -15.60 -12.65
C LEU A 40 8.38 -15.80 -11.38
N MET A 41 7.71 -16.01 -10.24
CA MET A 41 8.31 -16.26 -8.94
C MET A 41 7.41 -17.20 -8.14
N PRO A 42 7.93 -18.32 -7.58
CA PRO A 42 7.11 -19.25 -6.80
C PRO A 42 6.36 -18.55 -5.66
N ARG A 43 5.11 -18.97 -5.39
CA ARG A 43 4.24 -18.38 -4.37
C ARG A 43 4.93 -18.22 -3.02
N ARG A 44 5.68 -19.24 -2.57
CA ARG A 44 6.43 -19.21 -1.30
C ARG A 44 7.53 -18.15 -1.31
N GLU A 45 8.19 -17.93 -2.45
CA GLU A 45 9.21 -16.90 -2.57
C GLU A 45 8.60 -15.49 -2.57
N ILE A 46 7.46 -15.29 -3.27
CA ILE A 46 6.74 -14.01 -3.18
C ILE A 46 6.39 -13.71 -1.71
N PHE A 47 5.87 -14.69 -0.96
CA PHE A 47 5.55 -14.50 0.45
C PHE A 47 6.81 -14.22 1.29
N ARG A 48 7.90 -14.95 1.06
CA ARG A 48 9.15 -14.73 1.78
C ARG A 48 9.69 -13.32 1.61
N HIS A 49 9.54 -12.75 0.41
CA HIS A 49 10.04 -11.43 0.04
C HIS A 49 9.03 -10.29 0.25
N SER A 50 7.82 -10.58 0.74
CA SER A 50 6.80 -9.56 1.01
C SER A 50 6.15 -9.69 2.38
N GLY A 51 6.02 -10.92 2.90
CA GLY A 51 5.28 -11.20 4.14
C GLY A 51 3.77 -10.91 4.07
N VAL A 52 3.23 -10.68 2.87
CA VAL A 52 1.85 -10.20 2.66
C VAL A 52 0.97 -11.28 2.04
N SER A 53 -0.29 -11.35 2.48
CA SER A 53 -1.32 -12.26 1.98
C SER A 53 -1.53 -12.15 0.47
N PHE A 54 -2.02 -13.24 -0.12
CA PHE A 54 -2.30 -13.31 -1.56
C PHE A 54 -3.75 -12.91 -1.81
N GLU A 55 -3.89 -11.71 -2.32
CA GLU A 55 -5.17 -11.15 -2.75
C GLU A 55 -5.08 -10.75 -4.23
N PHE A 56 -6.16 -10.99 -4.99
CA PHE A 56 -6.17 -10.69 -6.43
C PHE A 56 -5.90 -9.21 -6.74
N PHE A 57 -6.22 -8.35 -5.78
CA PHE A 57 -6.13 -6.89 -5.90
C PHE A 57 -4.79 -6.28 -5.46
N ASN A 58 -3.85 -7.03 -4.89
CA ASN A 58 -2.57 -6.47 -4.48
C ASN A 58 -1.92 -5.66 -5.62
N THR A 59 -1.23 -4.59 -5.29
CA THR A 59 -0.58 -3.70 -6.25
C THR A 59 0.34 -4.45 -7.20
N LEU A 60 1.02 -5.49 -6.71
CA LEU A 60 1.83 -6.40 -7.52
C LEU A 60 1.03 -6.94 -8.73
N ASN A 61 -0.19 -7.43 -8.49
CA ASN A 61 -1.06 -7.98 -9.53
C ASN A 61 -1.58 -6.88 -10.47
N GLN A 62 -1.87 -5.70 -9.94
CA GLN A 62 -2.31 -4.56 -10.73
C GLN A 62 -1.21 -4.08 -11.69
N LEU A 63 0.04 -3.95 -11.20
CA LEU A 63 1.20 -3.61 -12.03
C LEU A 63 1.51 -4.69 -13.07
N LEU A 64 1.39 -5.96 -12.69
CA LEU A 64 1.60 -7.07 -13.62
C LEU A 64 0.57 -7.04 -14.75
N ALA A 65 -0.68 -6.76 -14.46
CA ALA A 65 -1.73 -6.58 -15.48
C ALA A 65 -1.38 -5.43 -16.45
N MET A 66 -0.93 -4.29 -15.93
CA MET A 66 -0.49 -3.17 -16.78
C MET A 66 0.70 -3.54 -17.64
N LYS A 67 1.68 -4.25 -17.09
CA LYS A 67 2.86 -4.70 -17.83
C LYS A 67 2.49 -5.67 -18.95
N LEU A 68 1.68 -6.68 -18.68
CA LEU A 68 1.27 -7.67 -19.68
C LEU A 68 0.40 -7.06 -20.78
N ALA A 69 -0.33 -5.99 -20.47
CA ALA A 69 -1.09 -5.20 -21.43
C ALA A 69 -0.24 -4.16 -22.19
N SER A 70 1.09 -4.11 -21.97
CA SER A 70 1.99 -3.09 -22.56
C SER A 70 1.46 -1.67 -22.35
N SER A 71 1.10 -1.34 -21.12
CA SER A 71 0.51 -0.05 -20.76
C SER A 71 1.47 1.10 -21.00
N ALA A 72 1.11 2.02 -21.88
CA ALA A 72 1.89 3.24 -22.16
C ALA A 72 2.07 4.10 -20.89
N ALA A 73 1.08 4.10 -19.98
CA ALA A 73 1.21 4.79 -18.71
C ALA A 73 2.32 4.19 -17.85
N LEU A 74 2.43 2.84 -17.75
CA LEU A 74 3.51 2.19 -17.02
C LEU A 74 4.87 2.41 -17.67
N GLU A 75 4.93 2.39 -19.01
CA GLU A 75 6.18 2.65 -19.77
C GLU A 75 6.69 4.08 -19.57
N GLY A 76 5.79 5.06 -19.57
CA GLY A 76 6.11 6.49 -19.38
C GLY A 76 6.33 6.89 -17.92
N ALA A 77 5.90 6.08 -16.97
CA ALA A 77 5.93 6.42 -15.54
C ALA A 77 7.35 6.65 -15.00
N GLN A 78 7.47 7.66 -14.16
CA GLN A 78 8.67 7.98 -13.39
C GLN A 78 8.46 7.79 -11.88
N GLU A 79 7.20 7.78 -11.43
CA GLU A 79 6.85 7.61 -10.03
C GLU A 79 5.52 6.87 -9.90
N LEU A 80 5.42 5.99 -8.91
CA LEU A 80 4.18 5.40 -8.42
C LEU A 80 3.87 6.04 -7.07
N LEU A 81 2.67 6.59 -6.92
CA LEU A 81 2.17 7.08 -5.64
C LEU A 81 0.86 6.39 -5.30
N PHE A 82 0.75 5.85 -4.10
CA PHE A 82 -0.53 5.35 -3.60
C PHE A 82 -1.52 6.49 -3.44
N ILE A 83 -2.79 6.18 -3.34
CA ILE A 83 -3.84 7.21 -3.34
C ILE A 83 -3.61 8.30 -2.29
N PRO A 84 -3.28 8.00 -1.01
CA PRO A 84 -3.04 9.07 -0.03
C PRO A 84 -1.78 9.87 -0.35
N ASP A 85 -0.73 9.24 -0.86
CA ASP A 85 0.50 9.90 -1.30
C ASP A 85 0.27 10.80 -2.52
N LEU A 86 -0.58 10.36 -3.45
CA LEU A 86 -0.96 11.14 -4.62
C LEU A 86 -1.72 12.42 -4.22
N PHE A 87 -2.65 12.32 -3.26
CA PHE A 87 -3.31 13.50 -2.70
C PHE A 87 -2.33 14.41 -1.95
N ALA A 88 -1.43 13.84 -1.15
CA ALA A 88 -0.39 14.61 -0.48
C ALA A 88 0.52 15.33 -1.48
N TYR A 89 0.87 14.68 -2.59
CA TYR A 89 1.60 15.30 -3.70
C TYR A 89 0.84 16.48 -4.31
N PHE A 90 -0.43 16.32 -4.63
CA PHE A 90 -1.24 17.42 -5.19
C PHE A 90 -1.37 18.61 -4.23
N LEU A 91 -1.35 18.35 -2.93
CA LEU A 91 -1.45 19.38 -1.91
C LEU A 91 -0.11 20.09 -1.61
N THR A 92 1.02 19.38 -1.77
CA THR A 92 2.33 19.89 -1.33
C THR A 92 3.37 20.04 -2.44
N GLY A 93 3.18 19.34 -3.56
CA GLY A 93 4.19 19.21 -4.62
C GLY A 93 5.31 18.20 -4.29
N ASN A 94 5.32 17.59 -3.11
CA ASN A 94 6.37 16.68 -2.67
C ASN A 94 5.93 15.22 -2.82
N LYS A 95 6.83 14.41 -3.39
CA LYS A 95 6.64 12.97 -3.61
C LYS A 95 7.25 12.17 -2.46
N GLY A 96 6.68 11.01 -2.21
CA GLY A 96 7.16 10.02 -1.24
C GLY A 96 6.08 8.96 -1.07
N THR A 97 6.47 7.79 -0.59
CA THR A 97 5.57 6.65 -0.40
C THR A 97 5.48 6.33 1.09
N GLU A 98 4.28 6.34 1.64
CA GLU A 98 4.09 6.04 3.06
C GLU A 98 4.20 4.54 3.31
N PHE A 99 4.85 4.19 4.42
CA PHE A 99 5.25 2.82 4.76
C PHE A 99 4.08 1.86 4.96
N CYS A 100 3.06 2.25 5.76
CA CYS A 100 1.92 1.37 6.05
C CYS A 100 1.16 1.06 4.75
N GLU A 101 0.92 2.08 3.93
CA GLU A 101 0.29 1.94 2.63
C GLU A 101 1.14 1.08 1.69
N ALA A 102 2.46 1.31 1.63
CA ALA A 102 3.37 0.56 0.77
C ALA A 102 3.36 -0.94 1.08
N THR A 103 3.23 -1.34 2.35
CA THR A 103 3.20 -2.75 2.74
C THR A 103 1.98 -3.49 2.18
N THR A 104 0.87 -2.81 1.90
CA THR A 104 -0.32 -3.43 1.27
C THR A 104 -0.03 -3.94 -0.15
N SER A 105 1.01 -3.43 -0.78
CA SER A 105 1.35 -3.70 -2.18
C SER A 105 1.78 -5.13 -2.49
N GLN A 106 2.21 -5.89 -1.48
CA GLN A 106 2.93 -7.17 -1.63
C GLN A 106 4.32 -7.00 -2.27
N MET A 107 4.96 -5.84 -2.12
CA MET A 107 6.26 -5.54 -2.73
C MET A 107 7.28 -4.91 -1.76
N ILE A 108 6.98 -4.83 -0.46
CA ILE A 108 7.93 -4.40 0.56
C ILE A 108 8.63 -5.62 1.15
N ASP A 109 9.95 -5.56 1.22
CA ASP A 109 10.76 -6.59 1.87
C ASP A 109 10.62 -6.47 3.40
N PRO A 110 10.15 -7.53 4.08
CA PRO A 110 9.88 -7.49 5.51
C PRO A 110 11.14 -7.38 6.37
N GLU A 111 12.32 -7.69 5.85
CA GLU A 111 13.59 -7.58 6.59
C GLU A 111 14.12 -6.15 6.57
N THR A 112 13.96 -5.46 5.44
CA THR A 112 14.53 -4.12 5.24
C THR A 112 13.52 -3.00 5.46
N GLY A 113 12.23 -3.27 5.28
CA GLY A 113 11.16 -2.26 5.26
C GLY A 113 11.20 -1.35 4.03
N ASP A 114 11.91 -1.75 2.99
CA ASP A 114 12.02 -1.05 1.71
C ASP A 114 11.52 -1.94 0.57
N TRP A 115 11.48 -1.41 -0.64
CA TRP A 115 11.05 -2.14 -1.82
C TRP A 115 11.83 -3.43 -2.03
N SER A 116 11.13 -4.55 -2.26
CA SER A 116 11.72 -5.85 -2.56
C SER A 116 12.31 -5.87 -3.98
N GLU A 117 13.62 -5.73 -4.08
CA GLU A 117 14.34 -5.77 -5.36
C GLU A 117 14.16 -7.12 -6.06
N ASP A 118 14.03 -8.21 -5.30
CA ASP A 118 13.81 -9.55 -5.84
C ASP A 118 12.45 -9.65 -6.53
N ILE A 119 11.39 -9.14 -5.91
CA ILE A 119 10.05 -9.11 -6.52
C ILE A 119 10.05 -8.18 -7.74
N ILE A 120 10.56 -6.96 -7.61
CA ILE A 120 10.61 -5.99 -8.72
C ILE A 120 11.32 -6.58 -9.93
N LYS A 121 12.47 -7.23 -9.70
CA LYS A 121 13.27 -7.88 -10.74
C LYS A 121 12.55 -9.09 -11.34
N ALA A 122 11.99 -9.96 -10.52
CA ALA A 122 11.29 -11.16 -11.00
C ALA A 122 10.07 -10.81 -11.85
N MET A 123 9.29 -9.82 -11.41
CA MET A 123 8.13 -9.33 -12.15
C MET A 123 8.55 -8.45 -13.35
N GLY A 124 9.81 -7.98 -13.39
CA GLY A 124 10.35 -7.11 -14.43
C GLY A 124 9.68 -5.74 -14.45
N PHE A 125 9.39 -5.20 -13.27
CA PHE A 125 8.86 -3.84 -13.14
C PHE A 125 9.97 -2.79 -13.30
N PRO A 126 9.64 -1.59 -13.80
CA PRO A 126 10.63 -0.52 -13.92
C PRO A 126 11.01 0.04 -12.54
N ARG A 127 12.24 -0.26 -12.06
CA ARG A 127 12.72 0.14 -10.71
C ARG A 127 12.52 1.64 -10.42
N ARG A 128 12.61 2.48 -11.46
CA ARG A 128 12.52 3.95 -11.33
C ARG A 128 11.20 4.46 -10.74
N ILE A 129 10.10 3.69 -10.85
CA ILE A 129 8.80 4.15 -10.35
C ILE A 129 8.64 4.01 -8.83
N PHE A 130 9.49 3.23 -8.19
CA PHE A 130 9.45 2.94 -6.76
C PHE A 130 10.31 3.96 -6.01
N GLY A 131 9.66 4.97 -5.47
CA GLY A 131 10.27 6.08 -4.78
C GLY A 131 10.72 5.74 -3.35
N ARG A 132 11.05 6.79 -2.59
CA ARG A 132 11.51 6.67 -1.20
C ARG A 132 10.35 6.32 -0.26
N ILE A 133 10.56 5.33 0.61
CA ILE A 133 9.64 4.99 1.69
C ILE A 133 9.77 6.02 2.83
N GLU A 134 8.64 6.49 3.33
CA GLU A 134 8.54 7.46 4.44
C GLU A 134 7.74 6.86 5.59
N GLN A 135 8.23 7.07 6.81
CA GLN A 135 7.56 6.61 8.02
C GLN A 135 6.48 7.60 8.48
N PRO A 136 5.38 7.14 9.11
CA PRO A 136 4.43 8.01 9.80
C PRO A 136 5.13 8.98 10.75
N GLY A 137 4.65 10.24 10.78
CA GLY A 137 5.26 11.34 11.53
C GLY A 137 6.22 12.20 10.71
N THR A 138 6.61 11.78 9.50
CA THR A 138 7.47 12.57 8.60
C THR A 138 6.72 13.82 8.11
N LEU A 139 7.39 14.97 8.08
CA LEU A 139 6.86 16.16 7.41
C LEU A 139 6.97 15.99 5.89
N ARG A 140 5.85 15.80 5.20
CA ARG A 140 5.78 15.74 3.74
C ARG A 140 6.05 17.10 3.10
N GLY A 141 5.59 18.17 3.71
CA GLY A 141 5.76 19.55 3.24
C GLY A 141 4.69 20.49 3.74
N MET A 142 4.69 21.71 3.19
CA MET A 142 3.64 22.68 3.42
C MET A 142 2.62 22.63 2.28
N LEU A 143 1.38 22.97 2.57
CA LEU A 143 0.38 23.18 1.51
C LEU A 143 0.90 24.20 0.49
N LEU A 144 0.66 23.91 -0.78
CA LEU A 144 1.00 24.83 -1.88
C LEU A 144 0.31 26.18 -1.67
N PRO A 145 0.97 27.30 -1.99
CA PRO A 145 0.35 28.64 -1.88
C PRO A 145 -0.95 28.78 -2.66
N SER A 146 -1.10 28.09 -3.80
CA SER A 146 -2.32 28.03 -4.57
C SER A 146 -3.47 27.39 -3.79
N VAL A 147 -3.22 26.28 -3.11
CA VAL A 147 -4.20 25.58 -2.27
C VAL A 147 -4.60 26.46 -1.08
N CYS A 148 -3.63 27.05 -0.38
CA CYS A 148 -3.90 27.96 0.72
C CYS A 148 -4.79 29.11 0.29
N LYS A 149 -4.47 29.75 -0.85
CA LYS A 149 -5.25 30.87 -1.40
C LYS A 149 -6.68 30.46 -1.75
N GLU A 150 -6.85 29.31 -2.40
CA GLU A 150 -8.17 28.81 -2.84
C GLU A 150 -9.08 28.46 -1.65
N CYS A 151 -8.50 27.82 -0.62
CA CYS A 151 -9.24 27.40 0.57
C CYS A 151 -9.30 28.45 1.70
N GLY A 152 -8.62 29.58 1.56
CA GLY A 152 -8.54 30.59 2.62
C GLY A 152 -7.76 30.15 3.85
N LEU A 153 -6.73 29.31 3.63
CA LEU A 153 -5.90 28.74 4.70
C LEU A 153 -4.57 29.47 4.81
N GLU A 154 -4.04 29.53 6.02
CA GLU A 154 -2.64 29.87 6.27
C GLU A 154 -1.71 28.72 5.86
N PRO A 155 -0.39 28.96 5.67
CA PRO A 155 0.57 27.91 5.41
C PRO A 155 0.46 26.80 6.46
N THR A 156 0.03 25.61 6.04
CA THR A 156 -0.28 24.50 6.93
C THR A 156 0.63 23.30 6.58
N PRO A 157 1.28 22.68 7.57
CA PRO A 157 2.12 21.50 7.33
C PRO A 157 1.25 20.26 7.03
N VAL A 158 1.73 19.43 6.10
CA VAL A 158 1.18 18.10 5.80
C VAL A 158 2.15 17.06 6.31
N TYR A 159 1.69 16.23 7.23
CA TYR A 159 2.46 15.13 7.79
C TYR A 159 2.00 13.80 7.19
N VAL A 160 2.95 12.92 6.98
CA VAL A 160 2.70 11.51 6.70
C VAL A 160 2.09 10.88 7.94
N VAL A 161 0.94 10.25 7.80
CA VAL A 161 0.26 9.48 8.86
C VAL A 161 0.30 7.99 8.47
N ALA A 162 -0.19 7.08 9.30
CA ALA A 162 -0.51 5.74 8.84
C ALA A 162 -1.59 5.85 7.77
N SER A 163 -1.20 5.76 6.51
CA SER A 163 -2.06 6.20 5.38
C SER A 163 -3.01 5.10 4.88
N HIS A 164 -2.82 3.85 5.29
CA HIS A 164 -3.81 2.80 5.12
C HIS A 164 -4.84 2.88 6.25
N ASP A 165 -6.12 3.00 5.91
CA ASP A 165 -7.23 3.23 6.85
C ASP A 165 -7.30 2.20 8.00
N THR A 166 -6.99 0.94 7.70
CA THR A 166 -6.90 -0.13 8.71
C THR A 166 -5.79 0.12 9.71
N ASN A 167 -4.60 0.50 9.24
CA ASN A 167 -3.46 0.77 10.13
C ASN A 167 -3.65 2.09 10.89
N ALA A 168 -4.33 3.07 10.32
CA ALA A 168 -4.77 4.27 11.03
C ALA A 168 -5.76 3.91 12.16
N ALA A 169 -6.70 2.99 11.88
CA ALA A 169 -7.67 2.52 12.86
C ALA A 169 -7.02 1.67 13.96
N SER A 170 -6.08 0.77 13.62
CA SER A 170 -5.35 -0.04 14.62
C SER A 170 -4.56 0.83 15.59
N ALA A 171 -3.92 1.88 15.08
CA ALA A 171 -3.18 2.85 15.89
C ALA A 171 -4.07 3.64 16.86
N ALA A 172 -5.36 3.76 16.59
CA ALA A 172 -6.33 4.46 17.45
C ALA A 172 -6.98 3.55 18.51
N VAL A 173 -6.70 2.25 18.52
CA VAL A 173 -7.27 1.30 19.48
C VAL A 173 -6.77 1.63 20.90
N PRO A 174 -7.66 1.91 21.87
CA PRO A 174 -7.25 2.23 23.24
C PRO A 174 -6.87 0.97 24.04
N ALA A 175 -6.00 0.14 23.46
CA ALA A 175 -5.56 -1.10 24.09
C ALA A 175 -4.68 -0.84 25.31
N GLN A 176 -4.71 -1.77 26.26
CA GLN A 176 -3.85 -1.76 27.44
C GLN A 176 -3.12 -3.10 27.57
N GLY A 177 -1.82 -3.02 27.87
CA GLY A 177 -0.97 -4.21 27.98
C GLY A 177 -0.56 -4.77 26.62
N GLU A 178 -0.02 -5.98 26.62
CA GLU A 178 0.58 -6.60 25.44
C GLU A 178 -0.31 -7.66 24.76
N ASN A 179 -1.33 -8.15 25.47
CA ASN A 179 -2.19 -9.25 24.99
C ASN A 179 -3.54 -8.71 24.48
N TRP A 180 -3.56 -8.15 23.30
CA TRP A 180 -4.77 -7.65 22.68
C TRP A 180 -4.79 -7.99 21.19
N ALA A 181 -5.98 -8.00 20.64
CA ALA A 181 -6.22 -8.11 19.20
C ALA A 181 -7.25 -7.05 18.80
N PHE A 182 -7.20 -6.64 17.54
CA PHE A 182 -8.17 -5.71 16.98
C PHE A 182 -8.98 -6.37 15.88
N LEU A 183 -10.17 -5.86 15.66
CA LEU A 183 -11.01 -6.18 14.51
C LEU A 183 -11.44 -4.86 13.85
N SER A 184 -10.79 -4.52 12.73
CA SER A 184 -11.24 -3.45 11.85
C SER A 184 -12.37 -4.00 10.97
N SER A 185 -13.60 -3.57 11.23
CA SER A 185 -14.78 -4.13 10.57
C SER A 185 -15.46 -3.08 9.69
N GLY A 186 -15.18 -3.15 8.39
CA GLY A 186 -15.74 -2.34 7.33
C GLY A 186 -16.25 -3.20 6.18
N THR A 187 -16.06 -2.76 4.95
CA THR A 187 -16.29 -3.56 3.73
C THR A 187 -15.53 -4.89 3.81
N TRP A 188 -14.28 -4.84 4.23
CA TRP A 188 -13.47 -5.95 4.72
C TRP A 188 -13.50 -5.96 6.24
N SER A 189 -13.24 -7.13 6.84
CA SER A 189 -12.95 -7.27 8.25
C SER A 189 -11.52 -7.79 8.39
N LEU A 190 -10.68 -7.03 9.09
CA LEU A 190 -9.28 -7.37 9.31
C LEU A 190 -9.07 -7.67 10.79
N LEU A 191 -8.82 -8.94 11.09
CA LEU A 191 -8.53 -9.39 12.45
C LEU A 191 -7.01 -9.48 12.62
N GLY A 192 -6.45 -8.73 13.56
CA GLY A 192 -5.01 -8.65 13.71
C GLY A 192 -4.52 -8.43 15.14
N ILE A 193 -3.22 -8.56 15.27
CA ILE A 193 -2.44 -8.20 16.46
C ILE A 193 -1.27 -7.33 16.01
N GLU A 194 -0.84 -6.43 16.88
CA GLU A 194 0.37 -5.64 16.66
C GLU A 194 1.60 -6.42 17.14
N VAL A 195 2.66 -6.43 16.32
CA VAL A 195 3.92 -7.14 16.58
C VAL A 195 5.12 -6.22 16.31
N ASP A 196 6.24 -6.46 17.01
CA ASP A 196 7.45 -5.63 16.86
C ASP A 196 8.20 -5.89 15.55
N LYS A 197 8.02 -7.07 14.95
CA LYS A 197 8.69 -7.47 13.71
C LYS A 197 7.76 -8.32 12.85
N PRO A 198 7.95 -8.33 11.53
CA PRO A 198 7.17 -9.18 10.63
C PRO A 198 7.32 -10.65 11.00
N VAL A 199 6.22 -11.39 10.93
CA VAL A 199 6.20 -12.84 11.18
C VAL A 199 6.04 -13.55 9.83
N VAL A 200 7.17 -13.97 9.25
CA VAL A 200 7.22 -14.64 7.95
C VAL A 200 7.70 -16.08 8.16
N ASN A 201 6.76 -17.03 8.17
CA ASN A 201 7.04 -18.45 8.37
C ASN A 201 5.98 -19.32 7.69
N ASP A 202 6.11 -20.65 7.82
CA ASP A 202 5.20 -21.60 7.17
C ASP A 202 3.74 -21.44 7.66
N VAL A 203 3.53 -21.15 8.92
CA VAL A 203 2.17 -20.99 9.48
C VAL A 203 1.50 -19.75 8.91
N THR A 204 2.19 -18.62 8.88
CA THR A 204 1.65 -17.38 8.34
C THR A 204 1.43 -17.47 6.82
N TYR A 205 2.31 -18.19 6.11
CA TYR A 205 2.16 -18.49 4.70
C TYR A 205 0.92 -19.36 4.41
N GLU A 206 0.77 -20.49 5.13
CA GLU A 206 -0.33 -21.43 4.91
C GLU A 206 -1.70 -20.85 5.30
N ARG A 207 -1.72 -19.98 6.31
CA ARG A 207 -2.92 -19.30 6.79
C ARG A 207 -3.21 -17.98 6.08
N ASN A 208 -2.39 -17.61 5.09
CA ASN A 208 -2.52 -16.37 4.31
C ASN A 208 -2.61 -15.12 5.19
N PHE A 209 -1.75 -15.02 6.22
CA PHE A 209 -1.61 -13.82 7.01
C PHE A 209 -0.83 -12.74 6.24
N SER A 210 -1.12 -11.49 6.59
CA SER A 210 -0.43 -10.30 6.10
C SER A 210 0.35 -9.63 7.22
N ASN A 211 1.56 -9.14 6.93
CA ASN A 211 2.30 -8.24 7.79
C ASN A 211 2.22 -6.85 7.17
N GLU A 212 1.40 -5.99 7.74
CA GLU A 212 1.26 -4.61 7.28
C GLU A 212 1.99 -3.66 8.22
N GLY A 213 2.57 -2.61 7.67
CA GLY A 213 3.29 -1.62 8.46
C GLY A 213 2.37 -0.89 9.43
N ALA A 214 2.85 -0.66 10.65
CA ALA A 214 2.15 0.08 11.69
C ALA A 214 3.01 1.26 12.19
N ILE A 215 2.44 2.10 13.05
CA ILE A 215 3.12 3.27 13.61
C ILE A 215 4.32 2.83 14.46
N GLY A 216 5.39 3.63 14.43
CA GLY A 216 6.58 3.40 15.24
C GLY A 216 7.49 2.27 14.77
N GLY A 217 7.38 1.87 13.50
CA GLY A 217 8.18 0.78 12.91
C GLY A 217 7.71 -0.61 13.32
N ARG A 218 6.51 -0.73 13.87
CA ARG A 218 5.84 -1.97 14.19
C ARG A 218 5.06 -2.51 13.00
N TYR A 219 4.44 -3.68 13.18
CA TYR A 219 3.63 -4.32 12.15
C TYR A 219 2.30 -4.82 12.73
N ASP A 220 1.26 -4.77 11.92
CA ASP A 220 0.01 -5.46 12.15
C ASP A 220 0.08 -6.83 11.46
N LEU A 221 0.14 -7.90 12.23
CA LEU A 221 -0.04 -9.27 11.73
C LEU A 221 -1.53 -9.56 11.68
N LEU A 222 -2.10 -9.62 10.49
CA LEU A 222 -3.53 -9.68 10.32
C LEU A 222 -3.99 -10.70 9.27
N SER A 223 -5.27 -11.02 9.33
CA SER A 223 -5.97 -11.85 8.34
C SER A 223 -7.15 -11.07 7.75
N ASN A 224 -7.23 -11.06 6.43
CA ASN A 224 -8.35 -10.49 5.70
C ASN A 224 -9.54 -11.44 5.74
N ILE A 225 -10.69 -10.94 6.20
CA ILE A 225 -11.94 -11.68 6.29
C ILE A 225 -13.00 -10.89 5.52
N MET A 226 -13.89 -11.58 4.81
CA MET A 226 -15.03 -10.93 4.17
C MET A 226 -15.89 -10.25 5.25
N GLY A 227 -16.10 -8.95 5.12
CA GLY A 227 -16.85 -8.15 6.09
C GLY A 227 -18.25 -7.77 5.62
N LEU A 228 -18.62 -6.52 5.82
CA LEU A 228 -19.95 -5.98 5.50
C LEU A 228 -20.26 -5.98 3.99
N TRP A 229 -19.27 -6.21 3.13
CA TRP A 229 -19.51 -6.42 1.70
C TRP A 229 -20.55 -7.50 1.42
N ILE A 230 -20.63 -8.53 2.25
CA ILE A 230 -21.65 -9.59 2.14
C ILE A 230 -23.06 -8.98 2.19
N ILE A 231 -23.28 -8.02 3.11
CA ILE A 231 -24.57 -7.35 3.26
C ILE A 231 -24.87 -6.44 2.05
N GLN A 232 -23.82 -5.84 1.48
CA GLN A 232 -23.98 -4.97 0.29
C GLN A 232 -24.38 -5.74 -0.98
N GLN A 233 -24.26 -7.08 -0.98
CA GLN A 233 -24.68 -7.94 -2.09
C GLN A 233 -26.13 -8.45 -1.97
N LEU A 234 -26.83 -8.19 -0.85
CA LEU A 234 -28.23 -8.51 -0.61
C LEU A 234 -29.16 -7.39 -1.09
#